data_916debffe69936338d1941d1a7770471
#
_entry.id   916debffe69936338d1941d1a7770471
#
_cell.length_a   1.000
_cell.length_b   1.000
_cell.length_c   1.000
_cell.angle_alpha   90.00
_cell.angle_beta   90.00
_cell.angle_gamma   90.00
#
_symmetry.space_group_name_H-M   'P 1'
#
loop_
_entity.id
_entity.type
_entity.pdbx_description
1 polymer ?
#
loop_
_entity_poly.entity_id
_entity_poly.type
_entity_poly.pdbx_seq_one_letter_code
_entity_poly.pdbx_strand_id
1 'polypeptide(L)'
;MNLIKKSILFGTALLFSSFSAIAEIKVVTTIKPIHSLVSGVMDGVSNPSLIIEGSNSPHNFSLKPSHAKMLEEADIVFWIGEDLESFMEKPLNSLAKNAVQISFMDLKSIEKLKFREMSDHDDHDDHGHEDEHEGHDDHDDDGHKDDDHDDHGHDDHHGHEDEDDDSNHEGHNHGEFDAHIWLDPVNAKAMVSEIAHELSELDPSNKSNYEKNAEKMISSLDDLIERVSTTIPKNSSFIVFHDAYQYFENRFNIKAAGALTLNPEVLPGAKQIAEIQEIIEHDSVKCIFSEPQYNPKIIEMLSADMKVLTSVLDPLGANIEAGPEMYNDLILEIASSLKDCS
;
A
#
# COMPACT_ATOMS: atom_id res chain seq x y z
N MET A 1 -73.25 -65.37 0.35
CA MET A 1 -72.22 -65.18 -0.64
C MET A 1 -71.62 -63.75 -0.36
N ASN A 2 -70.60 -63.67 0.52
CA ASN A 2 -70.03 -62.39 1.04
C ASN A 2 -68.73 -62.10 0.30
N LEU A 3 -68.69 -61.06 -0.51
CA LEU A 3 -67.47 -60.52 -1.14
C LEU A 3 -66.79 -59.56 -0.19
N ILE A 4 -65.64 -59.96 0.35
CA ILE A 4 -64.76 -59.12 1.16
C ILE A 4 -63.90 -58.26 0.20
N LYS A 5 -64.15 -56.95 0.16
CA LYS A 5 -63.29 -55.98 -0.58
C LYS A 5 -62.05 -55.68 0.32
N LYS A 6 -60.86 -56.13 -0.08
CA LYS A 6 -59.59 -55.74 0.49
C LYS A 6 -59.19 -54.39 -0.12
N SER A 7 -59.24 -53.31 0.68
CA SER A 7 -58.65 -52.02 0.34
C SER A 7 -57.15 -52.06 0.66
N ILE A 8 -56.33 -51.96 -0.34
CA ILE A 8 -54.88 -51.78 -0.24
C ILE A 8 -54.62 -50.29 -0.09
N LEU A 9 -54.22 -49.85 1.07
CA LEU A 9 -53.76 -48.48 1.33
C LEU A 9 -52.29 -48.35 0.84
N PHE A 10 -52.09 -47.65 -0.28
CA PHE A 10 -50.76 -47.30 -0.78
C PHE A 10 -50.29 -46.05 -0.02
N GLY A 11 -49.45 -46.25 1.01
CA GLY A 11 -48.79 -45.15 1.71
C GLY A 11 -47.64 -44.59 0.88
N THR A 12 -47.83 -43.42 0.25
CA THR A 12 -46.77 -42.64 -0.37
C THR A 12 -45.91 -42.01 0.72
N ALA A 13 -44.72 -42.57 0.99
CA ALA A 13 -43.71 -41.93 1.83
C ALA A 13 -43.10 -40.78 1.02
N LEU A 14 -43.45 -39.53 1.36
CA LEU A 14 -42.75 -38.33 0.90
C LEU A 14 -41.39 -38.26 1.62
N LEU A 15 -40.32 -38.59 0.89
CA LEU A 15 -38.96 -38.31 1.29
C LEU A 15 -38.73 -36.78 1.19
N PHE A 16 -38.84 -36.05 2.31
CA PHE A 16 -38.34 -34.68 2.42
C PHE A 16 -36.83 -34.76 2.43
N SER A 17 -36.20 -34.57 1.26
CA SER A 17 -34.78 -34.22 1.19
C SER A 17 -34.62 -32.83 1.78
N SER A 18 -34.12 -32.75 3.04
CA SER A 18 -33.70 -31.52 3.65
C SER A 18 -32.46 -31.03 2.87
N PHE A 19 -32.65 -30.17 1.90
CA PHE A 19 -31.56 -29.35 1.38
C PHE A 19 -31.14 -28.42 2.54
N SER A 20 -30.06 -28.72 3.21
CA SER A 20 -29.39 -27.76 4.04
C SER A 20 -28.92 -26.64 3.10
N ALA A 21 -29.53 -25.47 3.17
CA ALA A 21 -28.98 -24.28 2.54
C ALA A 21 -27.60 -24.05 3.20
N ILE A 22 -26.54 -24.33 2.48
CA ILE A 22 -25.19 -23.94 2.89
C ILE A 22 -25.20 -22.42 2.83
N ALA A 23 -24.98 -21.75 3.95
CA ALA A 23 -24.85 -20.29 3.98
C ALA A 23 -23.62 -19.92 3.12
N GLU A 24 -23.81 -18.99 2.21
CA GLU A 24 -22.72 -18.45 1.39
C GLU A 24 -21.72 -17.72 2.30
N ILE A 25 -20.43 -18.04 2.17
CA ILE A 25 -19.36 -17.39 2.92
C ILE A 25 -19.26 -15.91 2.51
N LYS A 26 -19.23 -15.00 3.49
CA LYS A 26 -19.13 -13.56 3.28
C LYS A 26 -17.68 -13.13 3.36
N VAL A 27 -17.09 -12.86 2.24
CA VAL A 27 -15.70 -12.45 2.09
C VAL A 27 -15.62 -10.95 1.80
N VAL A 28 -14.78 -10.24 2.55
CA VAL A 28 -14.53 -8.81 2.38
C VAL A 28 -13.07 -8.59 2.03
N THR A 29 -12.81 -7.68 1.10
CA THR A 29 -11.49 -7.26 0.66
C THR A 29 -11.38 -5.74 0.69
N THR A 30 -10.19 -5.22 0.91
CA THR A 30 -10.00 -3.77 1.04
C THR A 30 -9.75 -3.07 -0.27
N ILE A 31 -8.80 -3.54 -1.09
CA ILE A 31 -8.39 -2.92 -2.36
C ILE A 31 -8.68 -3.81 -3.56
N LYS A 32 -8.83 -3.19 -4.73
CA LYS A 32 -9.14 -3.90 -5.98
C LYS A 32 -8.16 -5.02 -6.37
N PRO A 33 -6.82 -4.85 -6.25
CA PRO A 33 -5.91 -5.94 -6.56
C PRO A 33 -6.17 -7.20 -5.72
N ILE A 34 -6.39 -7.04 -4.41
CA ILE A 34 -6.73 -8.15 -3.51
C ILE A 34 -8.10 -8.73 -3.85
N HIS A 35 -9.09 -7.88 -4.12
CA HIS A 35 -10.41 -8.32 -4.57
C HIS A 35 -10.31 -9.19 -5.82
N SER A 36 -9.44 -8.85 -6.76
CA SER A 36 -9.24 -9.64 -7.98
C SER A 36 -8.69 -11.04 -7.68
N LEU A 37 -7.66 -11.12 -6.83
CA LEU A 37 -7.08 -12.41 -6.43
C LEU A 37 -8.11 -13.29 -5.71
N VAL A 38 -8.87 -12.70 -4.77
CA VAL A 38 -9.94 -13.41 -4.06
C VAL A 38 -11.07 -13.82 -5.02
N SER A 39 -11.50 -12.93 -5.93
CA SER A 39 -12.52 -13.26 -6.94
C SER A 39 -12.11 -14.43 -7.83
N GLY A 40 -10.84 -14.50 -8.19
CA GLY A 40 -10.32 -15.59 -9.00
C GLY A 40 -10.32 -16.93 -8.26
N VAL A 41 -9.95 -16.96 -6.98
CA VAL A 41 -10.00 -18.18 -6.15
C VAL A 41 -11.45 -18.59 -5.91
N MET A 42 -12.37 -17.64 -5.76
CA MET A 42 -13.80 -17.89 -5.52
C MET A 42 -14.61 -18.13 -6.81
N ASP A 43 -13.99 -18.14 -7.98
CA ASP A 43 -14.70 -18.29 -9.26
C ASP A 43 -15.60 -19.53 -9.29
N GLY A 44 -16.87 -19.31 -9.64
CA GLY A 44 -17.91 -20.35 -9.65
C GLY A 44 -18.46 -20.76 -8.28
N VAL A 45 -18.04 -20.11 -7.19
CA VAL A 45 -18.56 -20.35 -5.83
C VAL A 45 -19.36 -19.14 -5.34
N SER A 46 -18.72 -17.98 -5.15
CA SER A 46 -19.36 -16.73 -4.76
C SER A 46 -18.47 -15.53 -5.10
N ASN A 47 -18.87 -14.32 -4.70
CA ASN A 47 -18.12 -13.10 -5.00
C ASN A 47 -17.75 -12.38 -3.70
N PRO A 48 -16.50 -11.90 -3.56
CA PRO A 48 -16.12 -11.08 -2.43
C PRO A 48 -16.70 -9.67 -2.52
N SER A 49 -16.83 -8.99 -1.38
CA SER A 49 -17.16 -7.57 -1.30
C SER A 49 -15.90 -6.73 -1.29
N LEU A 50 -15.94 -5.54 -1.91
CA LEU A 50 -14.84 -4.59 -1.99
C LEU A 50 -15.15 -3.33 -1.17
N ILE A 51 -14.19 -2.85 -0.37
CA ILE A 51 -14.33 -1.62 0.42
C ILE A 51 -13.91 -0.38 -0.38
N ILE A 52 -12.73 -0.40 -0.98
CA ILE A 52 -12.15 0.76 -1.67
C ILE A 52 -12.40 0.63 -3.17
N GLU A 53 -13.33 1.44 -3.67
CA GLU A 53 -13.75 1.46 -5.06
C GLU A 53 -13.23 2.70 -5.80
N GLY A 54 -13.12 2.63 -7.12
CA GLY A 54 -12.74 3.75 -7.99
C GLY A 54 -11.30 4.21 -7.77
N SER A 55 -11.09 5.53 -7.75
CA SER A 55 -9.80 6.18 -7.56
C SER A 55 -9.54 6.64 -6.12
N ASN A 56 -10.14 5.98 -5.12
CA ASN A 56 -9.86 6.31 -3.73
C ASN A 56 -8.52 5.71 -3.30
N SER A 57 -7.74 6.49 -2.53
CA SER A 57 -6.48 6.07 -1.94
C SER A 57 -6.70 5.21 -0.68
N PRO A 58 -5.98 4.09 -0.50
CA PRO A 58 -6.00 3.34 0.75
C PRO A 58 -5.27 4.04 1.91
N HIS A 59 -4.38 4.99 1.62
CA HIS A 59 -3.61 5.70 2.65
C HIS A 59 -4.48 6.65 3.48
N ASN A 60 -5.57 7.19 2.89
CA ASN A 60 -6.46 8.16 3.56
C ASN A 60 -7.93 7.86 3.24
N PHE A 61 -8.37 6.65 3.57
CA PHE A 61 -9.74 6.23 3.31
C PHE A 61 -10.61 6.37 4.56
N SER A 62 -11.86 6.79 4.35
CA SER A 62 -12.85 6.85 5.41
C SER A 62 -14.00 5.87 5.14
N LEU A 63 -14.25 4.98 6.10
CA LEU A 63 -15.33 4.00 5.99
C LEU A 63 -16.71 4.66 5.98
N LYS A 64 -17.58 4.17 5.10
CA LYS A 64 -19.01 4.52 5.04
C LYS A 64 -19.81 3.54 5.92
N PRO A 65 -21.05 3.90 6.34
CA PRO A 65 -21.91 2.96 7.07
C PRO A 65 -22.16 1.62 6.35
N SER A 66 -22.17 1.62 5.02
CA SER A 66 -22.27 0.38 4.23
C SER A 66 -21.07 -0.54 4.44
N HIS A 67 -19.86 0.02 4.54
CA HIS A 67 -18.63 -0.75 4.79
C HIS A 67 -18.62 -1.32 6.21
N ALA A 68 -19.10 -0.55 7.21
CA ALA A 68 -19.26 -1.04 8.57
C ALA A 68 -20.16 -2.30 8.60
N LYS A 69 -21.29 -2.27 7.87
CA LYS A 69 -22.17 -3.42 7.75
C LYS A 69 -21.51 -4.61 7.07
N MET A 70 -20.71 -4.39 6.00
CA MET A 70 -19.95 -5.47 5.36
C MET A 70 -19.02 -6.15 6.35
N LEU A 71 -18.30 -5.37 7.17
CA LEU A 71 -17.39 -5.89 8.19
C LEU A 71 -18.09 -6.63 9.33
N GLU A 72 -19.26 -6.14 9.78
CA GLU A 72 -20.07 -6.82 10.81
C GLU A 72 -20.59 -8.18 10.34
N GLU A 73 -20.87 -8.31 9.04
CA GLU A 73 -21.41 -9.54 8.45
C GLU A 73 -20.35 -10.48 7.87
N ALA A 74 -19.08 -10.07 7.87
CA ALA A 74 -17.99 -10.83 7.26
C ALA A 74 -17.67 -12.12 8.04
N ASP A 75 -17.41 -13.21 7.31
CA ASP A 75 -16.80 -14.42 7.84
C ASP A 75 -15.27 -14.34 7.78
N ILE A 76 -14.75 -13.63 6.76
CA ILE A 76 -13.32 -13.38 6.58
C ILE A 76 -13.07 -12.03 5.91
N VAL A 77 -11.98 -11.36 6.31
CA VAL A 77 -11.49 -10.11 5.75
C VAL A 77 -10.04 -10.29 5.30
N PHE A 78 -9.77 -10.00 4.02
CA PHE A 78 -8.42 -9.94 3.45
C PHE A 78 -8.03 -8.48 3.23
N TRP A 79 -6.88 -8.09 3.77
CA TRP A 79 -6.34 -6.74 3.68
C TRP A 79 -4.81 -6.76 3.62
N ILE A 80 -4.19 -5.66 3.21
CA ILE A 80 -2.73 -5.59 3.13
C ILE A 80 -2.13 -5.57 4.53
N GLY A 81 -2.56 -4.63 5.36
CA GLY A 81 -2.05 -4.44 6.71
C GLY A 81 -2.15 -3.00 7.19
N GLU A 82 -1.79 -2.78 8.44
CA GLU A 82 -1.92 -1.48 9.12
C GLU A 82 -1.11 -0.37 8.44
N ASP A 83 0.08 -0.70 7.92
CA ASP A 83 0.97 0.25 7.27
C ASP A 83 0.37 0.90 6.00
N LEU A 84 -0.55 0.21 5.31
CA LEU A 84 -1.29 0.76 4.18
C LEU A 84 -2.67 1.28 4.59
N GLU A 85 -3.37 0.54 5.42
CA GLU A 85 -4.81 0.69 5.69
C GLU A 85 -5.06 0.94 7.18
N SER A 86 -4.39 1.95 7.74
CA SER A 86 -4.49 2.30 9.17
C SER A 86 -5.94 2.55 9.64
N PHE A 87 -6.83 2.98 8.72
CA PHE A 87 -8.26 3.15 8.99
C PHE A 87 -8.99 1.83 9.30
N MET A 88 -8.41 0.66 8.98
CA MET A 88 -9.00 -0.67 9.21
C MET A 88 -8.77 -1.20 10.64
N GLU A 89 -7.75 -0.77 11.36
CA GLU A 89 -7.37 -1.29 12.68
C GLU A 89 -8.56 -1.31 13.68
N LYS A 90 -9.16 -0.15 13.91
CA LYS A 90 -10.30 -0.03 14.83
C LYS A 90 -11.55 -0.77 14.36
N PRO A 91 -11.99 -0.67 13.08
CA PRO A 91 -13.10 -1.42 12.53
C PRO A 91 -12.92 -2.94 12.60
N LEU A 92 -11.75 -3.47 12.28
CA LEU A 92 -11.47 -4.90 12.40
C LEU A 92 -11.65 -5.39 13.84
N ASN A 93 -11.10 -4.68 14.81
CA ASN A 93 -11.19 -4.99 16.22
C ASN A 93 -12.61 -4.84 16.82
N SER A 94 -13.46 -3.98 16.28
CA SER A 94 -14.78 -3.66 16.83
C SER A 94 -15.94 -4.28 16.04
N LEU A 95 -15.91 -4.23 14.71
CA LEU A 95 -17.00 -4.67 13.85
C LEU A 95 -16.78 -6.10 13.33
N ALA A 96 -15.58 -6.41 12.82
CA ALA A 96 -15.24 -7.73 12.26
C ALA A 96 -14.57 -8.66 13.27
N LYS A 97 -14.83 -8.50 14.56
CA LYS A 97 -14.17 -9.26 15.65
C LYS A 97 -14.44 -10.78 15.63
N ASN A 98 -15.47 -11.22 14.92
CA ASN A 98 -15.81 -12.64 14.76
C ASN A 98 -15.32 -13.20 13.40
N ALA A 99 -14.89 -12.34 12.49
CA ALA A 99 -14.34 -12.75 11.21
C ALA A 99 -12.87 -13.19 11.37
N VAL A 100 -12.44 -14.10 10.51
CA VAL A 100 -11.02 -14.36 10.30
C VAL A 100 -10.43 -13.13 9.62
N GLN A 101 -9.29 -12.64 10.10
CA GLN A 101 -8.64 -11.42 9.58
C GLN A 101 -7.26 -11.79 9.07
N ILE A 102 -7.05 -11.68 7.77
CA ILE A 102 -5.78 -12.01 7.11
C ILE A 102 -5.11 -10.74 6.63
N SER A 103 -4.03 -10.35 7.33
CA SER A 103 -3.09 -9.31 6.89
C SER A 103 -2.01 -9.96 6.02
N PHE A 104 -1.91 -9.54 4.77
CA PHE A 104 -0.88 -10.08 3.88
C PHE A 104 0.53 -9.65 4.28
N MET A 105 0.67 -8.47 4.91
CA MET A 105 1.96 -8.03 5.46
C MET A 105 2.45 -8.92 6.59
N ASP A 106 1.60 -9.69 7.27
CA ASP A 106 2.02 -10.58 8.36
C ASP A 106 2.48 -11.96 7.88
N LEU A 107 2.24 -12.28 6.61
CA LEU A 107 2.62 -13.58 6.06
C LEU A 107 4.14 -13.70 5.90
N LYS A 108 4.67 -14.85 6.30
CA LYS A 108 6.10 -15.18 6.13
C LYS A 108 6.46 -15.52 4.68
N SER A 109 5.48 -15.87 3.87
CA SER A 109 5.65 -16.22 2.45
C SER A 109 5.76 -14.99 1.54
N ILE A 110 5.49 -13.79 2.06
CA ILE A 110 5.59 -12.53 1.33
C ILE A 110 7.02 -11.99 1.43
N GLU A 111 7.62 -11.69 0.30
CA GLU A 111 8.87 -10.91 0.24
C GLU A 111 8.56 -9.45 0.60
N LYS A 112 9.25 -8.91 1.60
CA LYS A 112 9.07 -7.55 2.09
C LYS A 112 10.31 -6.72 1.81
N LEU A 113 10.13 -5.57 1.18
CA LEU A 113 11.18 -4.60 0.92
C LEU A 113 11.08 -3.45 1.92
N LYS A 114 12.22 -3.01 2.45
CA LYS A 114 12.28 -1.79 3.25
C LYS A 114 12.03 -0.58 2.35
N PHE A 115 11.51 0.50 2.92
CA PHE A 115 11.47 1.78 2.21
C PHE A 115 12.86 2.14 1.69
N ARG A 116 12.90 2.73 0.51
CA ARG A 116 14.13 3.32 -0.04
C ARG A 116 14.55 4.51 0.82
N GLU A 117 15.81 4.53 1.24
CA GLU A 117 16.40 5.77 1.72
C GLU A 117 16.48 6.72 0.51
N MET A 118 15.71 7.80 0.53
CA MET A 118 15.95 8.89 -0.39
C MET A 118 17.33 9.41 0.01
N SER A 119 18.29 9.37 -0.91
CA SER A 119 19.64 9.88 -0.65
C SER A 119 19.51 11.36 -0.27
N ASP A 120 19.58 11.66 1.03
CA ASP A 120 20.06 12.95 1.45
C ASP A 120 21.46 13.07 0.85
N HIS A 121 21.63 13.89 -0.17
CA HIS A 121 22.94 14.38 -0.54
C HIS A 121 23.38 15.28 0.60
N ASP A 122 23.87 14.65 1.67
CA ASP A 122 24.74 15.30 2.62
C ASP A 122 26.00 15.68 1.85
N ASP A 123 26.01 16.89 1.30
CA ASP A 123 27.22 17.58 0.90
C ASP A 123 28.07 17.76 2.16
N HIS A 124 28.77 16.70 2.55
CA HIS A 124 29.94 16.82 3.40
C HIS A 124 31.03 17.49 2.58
N ASP A 125 30.94 18.81 2.45
CA ASP A 125 32.08 19.65 2.23
C ASP A 125 33.05 19.45 3.41
N ASP A 126 33.91 18.45 3.27
CA ASP A 126 35.07 18.23 4.10
C ASP A 126 36.06 19.38 3.87
N HIS A 127 35.74 20.54 4.44
CA HIS A 127 36.70 21.62 4.60
C HIS A 127 37.68 21.24 5.71
N GLY A 128 38.70 20.48 5.31
CA GLY A 128 39.88 20.27 6.11
C GLY A 128 40.55 21.64 6.41
N HIS A 129 40.24 22.23 7.54
CA HIS A 129 41.03 23.29 8.12
C HIS A 129 42.23 22.64 8.81
N GLU A 130 43.36 22.67 8.13
CA GLU A 130 44.67 22.52 8.74
C GLU A 130 44.95 23.81 9.53
N ASP A 131 44.67 23.84 10.82
CA ASP A 131 45.10 24.87 11.73
C ASP A 131 46.55 24.62 12.12
N GLU A 132 47.49 25.27 11.42
CA GLU A 132 48.83 25.49 11.93
C GLU A 132 48.78 26.62 13.00
N HIS A 133 48.79 26.23 14.28
CA HIS A 133 49.04 27.14 15.38
C HIS A 133 50.55 27.28 15.62
N GLU A 134 51.17 28.37 15.11
CA GLU A 134 52.37 28.91 15.65
C GLU A 134 52.03 29.81 16.85
N GLY A 135 52.74 29.55 17.97
CA GLY A 135 52.57 30.28 19.21
C GLY A 135 53.17 31.67 19.19
N HIS A 136 52.59 32.57 19.99
CA HIS A 136 53.30 33.76 20.52
C HIS A 136 52.87 33.97 21.97
N ASP A 137 53.95 34.08 22.81
CA ASP A 137 53.95 34.34 24.19
C ASP A 137 53.65 35.82 24.50
N ASP A 138 53.22 36.03 25.78
CA ASP A 138 53.46 37.15 26.70
C ASP A 138 52.91 38.53 26.32
N HIS A 139 52.12 39.08 27.24
CA HIS A 139 52.38 40.24 27.99
C HIS A 139 51.32 40.54 29.07
N ASP A 140 51.93 40.85 30.26
CA ASP A 140 51.38 41.25 31.54
C ASP A 140 50.56 42.55 31.52
N ASP A 141 49.64 42.61 32.52
CA ASP A 141 49.62 43.63 33.59
C ASP A 141 48.56 44.74 33.57
N ASP A 142 48.11 45.02 34.81
CA ASP A 142 47.41 46.21 35.38
C ASP A 142 45.91 46.34 35.11
N GLY A 143 45.00 46.14 36.06
CA GLY A 143 44.86 46.72 37.39
C GLY A 143 44.10 48.06 37.37
N HIS A 144 42.85 48.07 37.85
CA HIS A 144 42.13 49.15 38.60
C HIS A 144 40.67 48.69 38.82
N LYS A 145 40.33 48.40 40.05
CA LYS A 145 39.76 49.11 41.23
C LYS A 145 38.44 49.86 40.91
N ASP A 146 37.45 49.38 41.68
CA ASP A 146 36.42 50.03 42.48
C ASP A 146 35.54 51.11 41.85
N ASP A 147 34.25 50.91 41.99
CA ASP A 147 33.42 51.69 42.90
C ASP A 147 31.95 51.19 42.93
N ASP A 148 31.44 51.11 44.10
CA ASP A 148 30.10 50.81 44.58
C ASP A 148 29.00 51.66 43.94
N HIS A 149 27.82 51.11 43.81
CA HIS A 149 26.55 51.75 44.24
C HIS A 149 25.39 50.80 44.37
N ASP A 150 24.79 50.90 45.51
CA ASP A 150 23.62 50.36 46.17
C ASP A 150 22.34 50.12 45.35
N ASP A 151 21.71 49.03 45.70
CA ASP A 151 20.35 48.87 46.25
C ASP A 151 19.17 49.40 45.43
N HIS A 152 18.35 48.45 44.95
CA HIS A 152 16.90 48.45 45.13
C HIS A 152 16.33 47.07 44.74
N GLY A 153 15.84 46.40 45.79
CA GLY A 153 15.05 45.18 45.63
C GLY A 153 13.67 45.47 45.04
N HIS A 154 13.18 44.57 44.21
CA HIS A 154 11.78 44.24 44.05
C HIS A 154 11.65 42.75 43.80
N ASP A 155 11.08 42.08 44.78
CA ASP A 155 10.45 40.78 44.67
C ASP A 155 9.33 40.84 43.64
N ASP A 156 9.36 39.96 42.67
CA ASP A 156 8.13 39.34 42.16
C ASP A 156 8.49 38.03 41.45
N HIS A 157 8.08 36.95 42.07
CA HIS A 157 8.07 35.59 41.56
C HIS A 157 7.14 35.48 40.37
N HIS A 158 7.65 35.23 39.18
CA HIS A 158 6.97 34.43 38.18
C HIS A 158 7.92 33.37 37.65
N GLY A 159 7.72 32.16 38.14
CA GLY A 159 8.27 30.96 37.55
C GLY A 159 7.70 30.83 36.15
N HIS A 160 8.54 30.97 35.14
CA HIS A 160 8.29 30.40 33.84
C HIS A 160 8.85 28.97 33.93
N GLU A 161 7.93 28.04 34.07
CA GLU A 161 8.15 26.67 33.67
C GLU A 161 8.29 26.75 32.14
N ASP A 162 9.49 26.60 31.66
CA ASP A 162 9.77 26.28 30.26
C ASP A 162 9.21 24.87 30.04
N GLU A 163 7.92 24.79 29.73
CA GLU A 163 7.35 23.63 29.06
C GLU A 163 8.00 23.64 27.67
N ASP A 164 9.04 22.83 27.52
CA ASP A 164 9.50 22.35 26.24
C ASP A 164 8.28 21.69 25.58
N ASP A 165 7.53 22.47 24.83
CA ASP A 165 6.51 22.02 23.90
C ASP A 165 7.24 21.31 22.75
N ASP A 166 7.72 20.10 23.08
CA ASP A 166 8.07 19.08 22.11
C ASP A 166 6.76 18.77 21.36
N SER A 167 6.42 19.65 20.41
CA SER A 167 5.41 19.38 19.43
C SER A 167 5.87 18.14 18.66
N ASN A 168 5.56 17.02 19.27
CA ASN A 168 5.58 15.70 18.68
C ASN A 168 4.71 15.79 17.42
N HIS A 169 5.33 16.15 16.31
CA HIS A 169 4.75 15.87 15.02
C HIS A 169 4.66 14.34 14.97
N GLU A 170 3.50 13.82 15.37
CA GLU A 170 3.09 12.46 15.02
C GLU A 170 3.07 12.38 13.49
N GLY A 171 4.26 12.28 12.91
CA GLY A 171 4.44 11.75 11.58
C GLY A 171 3.84 10.35 11.64
N HIS A 172 2.86 10.07 10.80
CA HIS A 172 2.32 8.75 10.64
C HIS A 172 3.50 7.80 10.51
N ASN A 173 3.61 6.87 11.46
CA ASN A 173 4.69 5.92 11.54
C ASN A 173 4.50 4.96 10.36
N HIS A 174 5.14 5.27 9.24
CA HIS A 174 5.26 4.30 8.15
C HIS A 174 6.04 3.12 8.72
N GLY A 175 5.51 1.90 8.60
CA GLY A 175 6.18 0.70 9.07
C GLY A 175 7.59 0.55 8.51
N GLU A 176 8.32 -0.46 8.97
CA GLU A 176 9.70 -0.73 8.48
C GLU A 176 9.74 -1.09 6.99
N PHE A 177 8.61 -1.57 6.43
CA PHE A 177 8.52 -2.12 5.08
C PHE A 177 7.50 -1.38 4.22
N ASP A 178 7.82 -1.29 2.93
CA ASP A 178 6.89 -0.83 1.90
C ASP A 178 5.69 -1.77 1.81
N ALA A 179 4.48 -1.24 1.92
CA ALA A 179 3.25 -2.02 1.96
C ALA A 179 2.68 -2.36 0.58
N HIS A 180 3.27 -1.89 -0.53
CA HIS A 180 2.75 -2.10 -1.90
C HIS A 180 3.08 -3.50 -2.46
N ILE A 181 3.03 -4.51 -1.59
CA ILE A 181 3.46 -5.90 -1.82
C ILE A 181 2.74 -6.59 -2.99
N TRP A 182 1.51 -6.15 -3.33
CA TRP A 182 0.72 -6.73 -4.43
C TRP A 182 1.30 -6.43 -5.81
N LEU A 183 2.19 -5.45 -5.94
CA LEU A 183 2.81 -5.11 -7.22
C LEU A 183 3.91 -6.07 -7.66
N ASP A 184 4.25 -7.05 -6.81
CA ASP A 184 5.04 -8.22 -7.22
C ASP A 184 4.12 -9.42 -7.50
N PRO A 185 4.04 -9.91 -8.75
CA PRO A 185 3.25 -11.11 -9.07
C PRO A 185 3.71 -12.38 -8.32
N VAL A 186 4.95 -12.44 -7.82
CA VAL A 186 5.39 -13.57 -6.98
C VAL A 186 4.77 -13.49 -5.58
N ASN A 187 4.67 -12.31 -5.00
CA ASN A 187 3.90 -12.09 -3.79
C ASN A 187 2.41 -12.40 -4.01
N ALA A 188 1.86 -12.00 -5.16
CA ALA A 188 0.48 -12.34 -5.52
C ALA A 188 0.21 -13.85 -5.56
N LYS A 189 1.18 -14.67 -6.02
CA LYS A 189 1.08 -16.15 -5.97
C LYS A 189 1.02 -16.66 -4.52
N ALA A 190 1.81 -16.07 -3.62
CA ALA A 190 1.76 -16.40 -2.20
C ALA A 190 0.41 -16.00 -1.58
N MET A 191 -0.13 -14.82 -1.93
CA MET A 191 -1.46 -14.38 -1.51
C MET A 191 -2.56 -15.33 -2.01
N VAL A 192 -2.53 -15.74 -3.28
CA VAL A 192 -3.49 -16.70 -3.86
C VAL A 192 -3.47 -18.03 -3.10
N SER A 193 -2.29 -18.50 -2.72
CA SER A 193 -2.15 -19.74 -1.95
C SER A 193 -2.79 -19.63 -0.56
N GLU A 194 -2.57 -18.50 0.11
CA GLU A 194 -3.15 -18.22 1.43
C GLU A 194 -4.67 -18.04 1.35
N ILE A 195 -5.17 -17.30 0.36
CA ILE A 195 -6.60 -17.13 0.12
C ILE A 195 -7.29 -18.49 -0.05
N ALA A 196 -6.71 -19.39 -0.85
CA ALA A 196 -7.28 -20.71 -1.08
C ALA A 196 -7.24 -21.58 0.20
N HIS A 197 -6.20 -21.46 1.00
CA HIS A 197 -6.07 -22.16 2.28
C HIS A 197 -7.19 -21.72 3.22
N GLU A 198 -7.32 -20.45 3.51
CA GLU A 198 -8.27 -19.90 4.46
C GLU A 198 -9.74 -20.14 4.04
N LEU A 199 -10.03 -19.94 2.75
CA LEU A 199 -11.36 -20.24 2.22
C LEU A 199 -11.69 -21.73 2.32
N SER A 200 -10.70 -22.62 2.13
CA SER A 200 -10.90 -24.08 2.26
C SER A 200 -11.16 -24.53 3.69
N GLU A 201 -10.58 -23.84 4.69
CA GLU A 201 -10.83 -24.11 6.10
C GLU A 201 -12.22 -23.62 6.54
N LEU A 202 -12.66 -22.46 6.04
CA LEU A 202 -13.96 -21.88 6.39
C LEU A 202 -15.13 -22.51 5.62
N ASP A 203 -14.90 -22.94 4.39
CA ASP A 203 -15.89 -23.59 3.52
C ASP A 203 -15.33 -24.90 2.91
N PRO A 204 -15.23 -25.97 3.70
CA PRO A 204 -14.67 -27.25 3.26
C PRO A 204 -15.45 -27.89 2.10
N SER A 205 -16.72 -27.50 1.92
CA SER A 205 -17.57 -28.04 0.83
C SER A 205 -17.10 -27.58 -0.55
N ASN A 206 -16.47 -26.43 -0.64
CA ASN A 206 -15.93 -25.84 -1.87
C ASN A 206 -14.38 -25.91 -1.97
N LYS A 207 -13.72 -26.56 -1.02
CA LYS A 207 -12.25 -26.70 -0.98
C LYS A 207 -11.63 -27.06 -2.33
N SER A 208 -12.16 -28.08 -2.99
CA SER A 208 -11.63 -28.53 -4.30
C SER A 208 -11.75 -27.47 -5.41
N ASN A 209 -12.77 -26.59 -5.34
CA ASN A 209 -12.92 -25.49 -6.28
C ASN A 209 -11.87 -24.40 -5.98
N TYR A 210 -11.68 -24.02 -4.73
CA TYR A 210 -10.67 -23.04 -4.32
C TYR A 210 -9.26 -23.47 -4.69
N GLU A 211 -8.88 -24.72 -4.38
CA GLU A 211 -7.55 -25.26 -4.73
C GLU A 211 -7.32 -25.28 -6.25
N LYS A 212 -8.28 -25.74 -7.02
CA LYS A 212 -8.20 -25.76 -8.49
C LYS A 212 -8.09 -24.35 -9.09
N ASN A 213 -8.88 -23.41 -8.59
CA ASN A 213 -8.85 -22.02 -9.05
C ASN A 213 -7.52 -21.36 -8.71
N ALA A 214 -6.99 -21.61 -7.50
CA ALA A 214 -5.68 -21.12 -7.10
C ALA A 214 -4.55 -21.65 -8.00
N GLU A 215 -4.54 -22.95 -8.32
CA GLU A 215 -3.57 -23.53 -9.26
C GLU A 215 -3.64 -22.84 -10.63
N LYS A 216 -4.85 -22.60 -11.16
CA LYS A 216 -5.04 -21.89 -12.43
C LYS A 216 -4.52 -20.45 -12.36
N MET A 217 -4.82 -19.74 -11.26
CA MET A 217 -4.34 -18.36 -11.09
C MET A 217 -2.82 -18.29 -10.96
N ILE A 218 -2.21 -19.17 -10.21
CA ILE A 218 -0.75 -19.23 -10.05
C ILE A 218 -0.08 -19.47 -11.42
N SER A 219 -0.61 -20.37 -12.24
CA SER A 219 -0.13 -20.57 -13.62
C SER A 219 -0.29 -19.32 -14.48
N SER A 220 -1.44 -18.61 -14.38
CA SER A 220 -1.67 -17.34 -15.09
C SER A 220 -0.70 -16.24 -14.67
N LEU A 221 -0.33 -16.19 -13.37
CA LEU A 221 0.67 -15.26 -12.85
C LEU A 221 2.10 -15.59 -13.34
N ASP A 222 2.43 -16.87 -13.54
CA ASP A 222 3.70 -17.25 -14.18
C ASP A 222 3.77 -16.76 -15.64
N ASP A 223 2.71 -16.95 -16.41
CA ASP A 223 2.60 -16.44 -17.79
C ASP A 223 2.63 -14.89 -17.81
N LEU A 224 2.02 -14.22 -16.83
CA LEU A 224 2.06 -12.77 -16.68
C LEU A 224 3.49 -12.26 -16.46
N ILE A 225 4.25 -12.89 -15.56
CA ILE A 225 5.65 -12.53 -15.30
C ILE A 225 6.49 -12.62 -16.59
N GLU A 226 6.32 -13.68 -17.37
CA GLU A 226 7.03 -13.84 -18.64
C GLU A 226 6.67 -12.74 -19.64
N ARG A 227 5.37 -12.46 -19.82
CA ARG A 227 4.88 -11.42 -20.72
C ARG A 227 5.40 -10.05 -20.34
N VAL A 228 5.34 -9.68 -19.06
CA VAL A 228 5.83 -8.40 -18.57
C VAL A 228 7.35 -8.28 -18.75
N SER A 229 8.11 -9.32 -18.41
CA SER A 229 9.57 -9.35 -18.56
C SER A 229 10.04 -9.12 -20.00
N THR A 230 9.23 -9.52 -20.98
CA THR A 230 9.51 -9.30 -22.41
C THR A 230 9.03 -7.96 -22.94
N THR A 231 8.13 -7.28 -22.21
CA THR A 231 7.49 -6.01 -22.63
C THR A 231 8.25 -4.80 -22.12
N ILE A 232 8.77 -4.86 -20.89
CA ILE A 232 9.39 -3.73 -20.21
C ILE A 232 10.76 -3.37 -20.81
N PRO A 233 10.99 -2.08 -21.17
CA PRO A 233 12.28 -1.60 -21.61
C PRO A 233 13.23 -1.49 -20.41
N LYS A 234 14.44 -2.06 -20.55
CA LYS A 234 15.41 -2.15 -19.44
C LYS A 234 16.20 -0.87 -19.16
N ASN A 235 16.06 0.16 -19.99
CA ASN A 235 16.82 1.42 -19.90
C ASN A 235 15.91 2.65 -19.84
N SER A 236 14.73 2.53 -19.24
CA SER A 236 13.84 3.67 -19.07
C SER A 236 14.25 4.48 -17.84
N SER A 237 14.40 5.80 -18.02
CA SER A 237 14.56 6.74 -16.91
C SER A 237 13.22 7.47 -16.72
N PHE A 238 12.61 7.30 -15.56
CA PHE A 238 11.28 7.83 -15.24
C PHE A 238 11.18 8.21 -13.76
N ILE A 239 10.25 9.11 -13.48
CA ILE A 239 9.89 9.53 -12.12
C ILE A 239 8.44 9.11 -11.86
N VAL A 240 8.18 8.61 -10.67
CA VAL A 240 6.84 8.24 -10.19
C VAL A 240 6.27 9.34 -9.26
N PHE A 241 4.94 9.40 -9.13
CA PHE A 241 4.31 10.35 -8.22
C PHE A 241 4.63 10.01 -6.76
N HIS A 242 4.31 8.79 -6.32
CA HIS A 242 4.77 8.31 -5.01
C HIS A 242 5.51 6.97 -5.13
N ASP A 243 6.28 6.62 -4.10
CA ASP A 243 7.14 5.43 -4.12
C ASP A 243 6.37 4.14 -3.84
N ALA A 244 5.44 3.80 -4.74
CA ALA A 244 4.63 2.58 -4.64
C ALA A 244 5.20 1.39 -5.41
N TYR A 245 6.08 1.62 -6.38
CA TYR A 245 6.38 0.64 -7.43
C TYR A 245 7.61 -0.21 -7.15
N GLN A 246 8.21 -0.10 -5.97
CA GLN A 246 9.48 -0.76 -5.60
C GLN A 246 9.45 -2.28 -5.81
N TYR A 247 8.33 -2.95 -5.48
CA TYR A 247 8.15 -4.38 -5.69
C TYR A 247 8.12 -4.75 -7.18
N PHE A 248 7.40 -3.99 -8.00
CA PHE A 248 7.36 -4.17 -9.44
C PHE A 248 8.74 -3.91 -10.07
N GLU A 249 9.40 -2.84 -9.67
CA GLU A 249 10.74 -2.49 -10.12
C GLU A 249 11.75 -3.59 -9.81
N ASN A 250 11.75 -4.11 -8.59
CA ASN A 250 12.62 -5.19 -8.15
C ASN A 250 12.35 -6.48 -8.95
N ARG A 251 11.07 -6.84 -9.14
CA ARG A 251 10.69 -8.04 -9.90
C ARG A 251 11.15 -8.01 -11.34
N PHE A 252 11.05 -6.87 -12.01
CA PHE A 252 11.32 -6.76 -13.43
C PHE A 252 12.68 -6.11 -13.76
N ASN A 253 13.51 -5.87 -12.74
CA ASN A 253 14.85 -5.28 -12.86
C ASN A 253 14.84 -3.95 -13.64
N ILE A 254 13.97 -3.05 -13.23
CA ILE A 254 13.92 -1.64 -13.61
C ILE A 254 14.02 -0.80 -12.35
N LYS A 255 14.26 0.50 -12.50
CA LYS A 255 14.33 1.42 -11.35
C LYS A 255 13.85 2.79 -11.75
N ALA A 256 12.93 3.36 -10.95
CA ALA A 256 12.60 4.77 -11.04
C ALA A 256 13.82 5.62 -10.67
N ALA A 257 14.04 6.71 -11.40
CA ALA A 257 15.08 7.69 -11.08
C ALA A 257 14.77 8.45 -9.78
N GLY A 258 13.48 8.61 -9.48
CA GLY A 258 13.00 9.24 -8.24
C GLY A 258 11.49 9.12 -8.07
N ALA A 259 11.02 9.56 -6.91
CA ALA A 259 9.61 9.72 -6.58
C ALA A 259 9.36 11.14 -6.06
N LEU A 260 8.22 11.76 -6.42
CA LEU A 260 7.89 13.09 -5.93
C LEU A 260 7.58 13.10 -4.44
N THR A 261 7.08 12.01 -3.91
CA THR A 261 6.80 11.87 -2.48
C THR A 261 6.89 10.40 -2.02
N LEU A 262 7.24 10.21 -0.76
CA LEU A 262 7.09 8.92 -0.08
C LEU A 262 5.69 8.78 0.50
N ASN A 263 5.11 9.90 0.96
CA ASN A 263 3.75 9.93 1.47
C ASN A 263 2.85 10.74 0.52
N PRO A 264 1.97 10.09 -0.24
CA PRO A 264 1.16 10.74 -1.25
C PRO A 264 0.09 11.70 -0.69
N GLU A 265 -0.15 11.67 0.63
CA GLU A 265 -1.06 12.59 1.33
C GLU A 265 -0.41 13.95 1.63
N VAL A 266 0.92 14.04 1.49
CA VAL A 266 1.68 15.26 1.71
C VAL A 266 2.23 15.77 0.37
N LEU A 267 1.90 17.02 0.04
CA LEU A 267 2.46 17.65 -1.16
C LEU A 267 3.97 17.86 -0.99
N PRO A 268 4.78 17.59 -2.03
CA PRO A 268 6.21 17.80 -1.98
C PRO A 268 6.54 19.27 -1.73
N GLY A 269 7.51 19.53 -0.84
CA GLY A 269 8.01 20.86 -0.54
C GLY A 269 8.91 21.41 -1.66
N ALA A 270 9.23 22.70 -1.58
CA ALA A 270 10.05 23.37 -2.61
C ALA A 270 11.46 22.73 -2.77
N LYS A 271 12.09 22.26 -1.67
CA LYS A 271 13.37 21.54 -1.71
C LYS A 271 13.24 20.27 -2.54
N GLN A 272 12.24 19.45 -2.26
CA GLN A 272 12.02 18.19 -2.95
C GLN A 272 11.68 18.39 -4.45
N ILE A 273 10.93 19.45 -4.79
CA ILE A 273 10.68 19.79 -6.19
C ILE A 273 12.00 20.15 -6.90
N ALA A 274 12.90 20.91 -6.25
CA ALA A 274 14.20 21.25 -6.82
C ALA A 274 15.08 20.00 -7.02
N GLU A 275 15.14 19.11 -6.07
CA GLU A 275 15.85 17.82 -6.19
C GLU A 275 15.32 16.98 -7.35
N ILE A 276 14.00 16.91 -7.53
CA ILE A 276 13.39 16.23 -8.67
C ILE A 276 13.76 16.89 -10.00
N GLN A 277 13.82 18.22 -10.06
CA GLN A 277 14.28 18.93 -11.27
C GLN A 277 15.74 18.60 -11.60
N GLU A 278 16.62 18.52 -10.61
CA GLU A 278 18.02 18.10 -10.80
C GLU A 278 18.12 16.66 -11.31
N ILE A 279 17.33 15.72 -10.75
CA ILE A 279 17.27 14.33 -11.23
C ILE A 279 16.79 14.29 -12.69
N ILE A 280 15.78 15.08 -13.07
CA ILE A 280 15.27 15.13 -14.43
C ILE A 280 16.37 15.55 -15.40
N GLU A 281 17.16 16.58 -15.06
CA GLU A 281 18.23 17.09 -15.90
C GLU A 281 19.42 16.13 -15.97
N HIS A 282 19.85 15.59 -14.83
CA HIS A 282 21.04 14.74 -14.73
C HIS A 282 20.83 13.36 -15.34
N ASP A 283 19.70 12.72 -15.04
CA ASP A 283 19.45 11.31 -15.39
C ASP A 283 18.71 11.15 -16.72
N SER A 284 18.57 12.25 -17.48
CA SER A 284 17.88 12.24 -18.78
C SER A 284 16.49 11.61 -18.71
N VAL A 285 15.73 11.96 -17.66
CA VAL A 285 14.37 11.46 -17.44
C VAL A 285 13.49 11.82 -18.63
N LYS A 286 12.77 10.84 -19.13
CA LYS A 286 11.88 11.02 -20.30
C LYS A 286 10.43 11.24 -19.90
N CYS A 287 10.02 10.71 -18.75
CA CYS A 287 8.63 10.65 -18.33
C CYS A 287 8.47 10.87 -16.83
N ILE A 288 7.42 11.61 -16.47
CA ILE A 288 6.93 11.70 -15.10
C ILE A 288 5.53 11.11 -15.08
N PHE A 289 5.30 10.18 -14.15
CA PHE A 289 4.01 9.50 -14.03
C PHE A 289 3.14 10.16 -12.96
N SER A 290 1.88 10.39 -13.32
CA SER A 290 0.81 10.74 -12.38
C SER A 290 0.00 9.51 -11.98
N GLU A 291 -0.80 9.64 -10.94
CA GLU A 291 -1.70 8.60 -10.44
C GLU A 291 -3.14 9.10 -10.37
N PRO A 292 -4.15 8.25 -10.72
CA PRO A 292 -5.56 8.67 -10.73
C PRO A 292 -6.11 9.05 -9.36
N GLN A 293 -5.45 8.61 -8.27
CA GLN A 293 -5.83 8.85 -6.89
C GLN A 293 -5.53 10.28 -6.44
N TYR A 294 -4.64 11.00 -7.14
CA TYR A 294 -4.11 12.28 -6.71
C TYR A 294 -4.25 13.38 -7.76
N ASN A 295 -4.10 14.64 -7.32
CA ASN A 295 -4.20 15.80 -8.20
C ASN A 295 -2.98 15.93 -9.11
N PRO A 296 -3.14 15.87 -10.44
CA PRO A 296 -2.00 15.86 -11.37
C PRO A 296 -1.30 17.21 -11.56
N LYS A 297 -1.78 18.32 -10.96
CA LYS A 297 -1.28 19.68 -11.23
C LYS A 297 0.22 19.84 -11.03
N ILE A 298 0.81 19.20 -10.02
CA ILE A 298 2.25 19.29 -9.78
C ILE A 298 3.05 18.60 -10.87
N ILE A 299 2.56 17.47 -11.35
CA ILE A 299 3.15 16.73 -12.48
C ILE A 299 3.05 17.55 -13.78
N GLU A 300 1.89 18.16 -14.04
CA GLU A 300 1.66 19.01 -15.21
C GLU A 300 2.60 20.22 -15.21
N MET A 301 2.81 20.85 -14.04
CA MET A 301 3.75 21.97 -13.89
C MET A 301 5.19 21.53 -14.15
N LEU A 302 5.69 20.49 -13.49
CA LEU A 302 7.04 19.97 -13.68
C LEU A 302 7.29 19.54 -15.12
N SER A 303 6.33 18.86 -15.73
CA SER A 303 6.41 18.42 -17.12
C SER A 303 6.54 19.61 -18.11
N ALA A 304 5.76 20.67 -17.90
CA ALA A 304 5.81 21.86 -18.74
C ALA A 304 7.15 22.60 -18.61
N ASP A 305 7.66 22.76 -17.38
CA ASP A 305 8.91 23.46 -17.10
C ASP A 305 10.12 22.68 -17.62
N MET A 306 10.16 21.36 -17.41
CA MET A 306 11.28 20.49 -17.76
C MET A 306 11.16 19.90 -19.18
N LYS A 307 10.02 20.07 -19.86
CA LYS A 307 9.72 19.53 -21.21
C LYS A 307 9.86 18.01 -21.30
N VAL A 308 9.43 17.31 -20.26
CA VAL A 308 9.34 15.84 -20.20
C VAL A 308 7.92 15.38 -20.48
N LEU A 309 7.76 14.13 -20.92
CA LEU A 309 6.45 13.53 -21.16
C LEU A 309 5.73 13.25 -19.84
N THR A 310 4.41 13.21 -19.88
CA THR A 310 3.59 12.68 -18.77
C THR A 310 2.81 11.47 -19.22
N SER A 311 2.64 10.51 -18.30
CA SER A 311 1.76 9.37 -18.47
C SER A 311 1.14 9.01 -17.11
N VAL A 312 0.40 7.92 -17.07
CA VAL A 312 -0.29 7.44 -15.85
C VAL A 312 0.28 6.09 -15.47
N LEU A 313 0.68 5.96 -14.20
CA LEU A 313 0.83 4.68 -13.52
C LEU A 313 -0.24 4.59 -12.43
N ASP A 314 -0.97 3.50 -12.39
CA ASP A 314 -2.06 3.30 -11.44
C ASP A 314 -1.80 2.02 -10.64
N PRO A 315 -1.43 2.11 -9.35
CA PRO A 315 -1.09 0.93 -8.55
C PRO A 315 -2.32 0.15 -8.11
N LEU A 316 -3.54 0.71 -8.29
CA LEU A 316 -4.80 0.14 -7.82
C LEU A 316 -5.77 -0.24 -8.95
N GLY A 317 -5.47 0.16 -10.20
CA GLY A 317 -6.34 -0.10 -11.34
C GLY A 317 -7.69 0.59 -11.24
N ALA A 318 -7.72 1.90 -10.95
CA ALA A 318 -8.95 2.68 -10.74
C ALA A 318 -9.95 2.53 -11.88
N ASN A 319 -9.46 2.49 -13.12
CA ASN A 319 -10.27 2.44 -14.33
C ASN A 319 -10.47 1.01 -14.87
N ILE A 320 -9.85 -0.01 -14.28
CA ILE A 320 -10.04 -1.41 -14.66
C ILE A 320 -11.30 -1.93 -13.97
N GLU A 321 -12.14 -2.69 -14.67
CA GLU A 321 -13.32 -3.32 -14.08
C GLU A 321 -12.90 -4.35 -13.01
N ALA A 322 -13.59 -4.34 -11.86
CA ALA A 322 -13.31 -5.29 -10.79
C ALA A 322 -13.72 -6.71 -11.19
N GLY A 323 -12.89 -7.68 -10.87
CA GLY A 323 -13.13 -9.09 -11.20
C GLY A 323 -11.85 -9.91 -11.26
N PRO A 324 -11.94 -11.20 -11.59
CA PRO A 324 -10.80 -12.12 -11.51
C PRO A 324 -9.62 -11.78 -12.44
N GLU A 325 -9.86 -11.11 -13.56
CA GLU A 325 -8.82 -10.75 -14.53
C GLU A 325 -8.15 -9.39 -14.24
N MET A 326 -8.75 -8.58 -13.34
CA MET A 326 -8.32 -7.21 -13.04
C MET A 326 -6.84 -7.13 -12.64
N TYR A 327 -6.34 -8.08 -11.86
CA TYR A 327 -4.95 -8.10 -11.43
C TYR A 327 -3.97 -8.25 -12.61
N ASN A 328 -4.26 -9.15 -13.54
CA ASN A 328 -3.45 -9.33 -14.74
C ASN A 328 -3.43 -8.07 -15.59
N ASP A 329 -4.60 -7.45 -15.79
CA ASP A 329 -4.75 -6.23 -16.56
C ASP A 329 -3.98 -5.08 -15.90
N LEU A 330 -4.04 -4.93 -14.56
CA LEU A 330 -3.30 -3.94 -13.80
C LEU A 330 -1.78 -4.02 -14.07
N ILE A 331 -1.21 -5.20 -13.90
CA ILE A 331 0.24 -5.39 -14.06
C ILE A 331 0.67 -5.17 -15.53
N LEU A 332 -0.17 -5.55 -16.48
CA LEU A 332 0.08 -5.31 -17.91
C LEU A 332 -0.05 -3.82 -18.28
N GLU A 333 -1.01 -3.09 -17.71
CA GLU A 333 -1.16 -1.65 -17.93
C GLU A 333 0.05 -0.89 -17.39
N ILE A 334 0.56 -1.23 -16.19
CA ILE A 334 1.80 -0.66 -15.65
C ILE A 334 2.96 -0.89 -16.63
N ALA A 335 3.13 -2.13 -17.11
CA ALA A 335 4.19 -2.47 -18.07
C ALA A 335 4.05 -1.70 -19.39
N SER A 336 2.82 -1.54 -19.89
CA SER A 336 2.54 -0.78 -21.12
C SER A 336 2.84 0.71 -20.96
N SER A 337 2.41 1.32 -19.86
CA SER A 337 2.67 2.74 -19.56
C SER A 337 4.18 3.02 -19.48
N LEU A 338 4.95 2.13 -18.84
CA LEU A 338 6.40 2.23 -18.78
C LEU A 338 7.06 2.10 -20.17
N LYS A 339 6.54 1.21 -21.02
CA LYS A 339 7.03 1.03 -22.38
C LYS A 339 6.78 2.27 -23.25
N ASP A 340 5.60 2.87 -23.13
CA ASP A 340 5.21 4.03 -23.94
C ASP A 340 6.00 5.29 -23.57
N CYS A 341 6.64 5.29 -22.42
CA CYS A 341 7.51 6.35 -21.89
C CYS A 341 9.02 6.10 -22.09
N SER A 342 9.42 5.12 -22.87
CA SER A 342 10.84 4.71 -23.01
C SER A 342 11.51 5.22 -24.29
#